data_c7906ddb809021a8717efb4e6322c758
#
_entry.id   c7906ddb809021a8717efb4e6322c758
#
_cell.length_a   1.000
_cell.length_b   1.000
_cell.length_c   1.000
_cell.angle_alpha   90.00
_cell.angle_beta   90.00
_cell.angle_gamma   90.00
#
_symmetry.space_group_name_H-M   'P 1'
#
loop_
_entity.id
_entity.type
_entity.pdbx_description
1 polymer ?
#
loop_
_entity_poly.entity_id
_entity_poly.type
_entity_poly.pdbx_seq_one_letter_code
_entity_poly.pdbx_strand_id
1 'polypeptide(L)'
;DLIGYVGSYPILGVPASLCAFAIGARMTNPRARILLEWSCVPGNAAERLASRGARIISNRDLPMKDTGLFESGEYGTCFLDDDGRMQPLASPVWLWDRVYEQVVRSVLSGSWTQKKEGEAINYYWGMDSGAIDIRLSDSVPAGVRQLAAILRQDMREGQLKPFTTVLRDQDGNVRND
;
A
#
# COMPACT_ATOMS: atom_id res chain seq x y z
N ASP A 1 -2.18 0.85 -19.81
CA ASP A 1 -1.60 -0.24 -19.00
C ASP A 1 -2.59 -0.67 -17.92
N LEU A 2 -2.82 -1.98 -17.79
CA LEU A 2 -3.72 -2.56 -16.80
C LEU A 2 -2.91 -3.03 -15.60
N ILE A 3 -3.33 -2.60 -14.40
CA ILE A 3 -2.74 -3.00 -13.12
C ILE A 3 -3.84 -3.64 -12.27
N GLY A 4 -3.60 -4.81 -11.74
CA GLY A 4 -4.52 -5.52 -10.86
C GLY A 4 -4.36 -5.08 -9.40
N TYR A 5 -5.47 -5.02 -8.68
CA TYR A 5 -5.50 -4.84 -7.23
C TYR A 5 -6.42 -5.88 -6.59
N VAL A 6 -5.91 -6.59 -5.61
CA VAL A 6 -6.68 -7.57 -4.84
C VAL A 6 -7.09 -6.95 -3.51
N GLY A 7 -8.35 -6.60 -3.37
CA GLY A 7 -8.94 -6.17 -2.10
C GLY A 7 -9.39 -7.35 -1.25
N SER A 8 -9.35 -7.23 0.09
CA SER A 8 -9.85 -8.28 0.98
C SER A 8 -11.38 -8.32 1.03
N TYR A 9 -11.97 -7.27 1.53
CA TYR A 9 -13.42 -7.06 1.65
C TYR A 9 -13.77 -5.60 1.35
N PRO A 10 -14.97 -5.28 0.88
CA PRO A 10 -15.42 -3.89 0.64
C PRO A 10 -15.80 -3.18 1.94
N ILE A 11 -14.88 -3.13 2.92
CA ILE A 11 -15.07 -2.55 4.25
C ILE A 11 -14.16 -1.35 4.44
N LEU A 12 -14.44 -0.58 5.49
CA LEU A 12 -13.69 0.62 5.88
C LEU A 12 -12.17 0.36 5.85
N GLY A 13 -11.45 1.25 5.19
CA GLY A 13 -9.98 1.21 5.03
C GLY A 13 -9.53 0.58 3.71
N VAL A 14 -10.12 -0.50 3.22
CA VAL A 14 -9.73 -1.13 1.96
C VAL A 14 -9.96 -0.23 0.75
N PRO A 15 -11.11 0.48 0.60
CA PRO A 15 -11.27 1.46 -0.46
C PRO A 15 -10.24 2.60 -0.40
N ALA A 16 -9.85 3.05 0.80
CA ALA A 16 -8.82 4.08 0.95
C ALA A 16 -7.45 3.58 0.46
N SER A 17 -7.06 2.34 0.79
CA SER A 17 -5.82 1.71 0.31
C SER A 17 -5.84 1.55 -1.22
N LEU A 18 -6.97 1.12 -1.80
CA LEU A 18 -7.15 1.05 -3.25
C LEU A 18 -6.99 2.42 -3.92
N CYS A 19 -7.63 3.47 -3.36
CA CYS A 19 -7.50 4.83 -3.89
C CYS A 19 -6.07 5.34 -3.80
N ALA A 20 -5.37 5.11 -2.68
CA ALA A 20 -3.96 5.48 -2.52
C ALA A 20 -3.07 4.78 -3.57
N PHE A 21 -3.28 3.49 -3.78
CA PHE A 21 -2.56 2.73 -4.81
C PHE A 21 -2.83 3.27 -6.21
N ALA A 22 -4.10 3.56 -6.55
CA ALA A 22 -4.49 4.10 -7.84
C ALA A 22 -3.89 5.49 -8.09
N ILE A 23 -3.86 6.37 -7.08
CA ILE A 23 -3.21 7.68 -7.16
C ILE A 23 -1.72 7.50 -7.46
N GLY A 24 -1.01 6.65 -6.69
CA GLY A 24 0.41 6.39 -6.90
C GLY A 24 0.72 5.84 -8.30
N ALA A 25 -0.07 4.90 -8.80
CA ALA A 25 0.07 4.37 -10.16
C ALA A 25 -0.11 5.46 -11.22
N ARG A 26 -1.09 6.35 -11.05
CA ARG A 26 -1.38 7.43 -12.01
C ARG A 26 -0.41 8.62 -11.92
N MET A 27 0.25 8.81 -10.79
CA MET A 27 1.33 9.79 -10.67
C MET A 27 2.50 9.47 -11.62
N THR A 28 2.80 8.19 -11.80
CA THR A 28 3.88 7.72 -12.67
C THR A 28 3.42 7.40 -14.09
N ASN A 29 2.18 6.94 -14.25
CA ASN A 29 1.56 6.64 -15.54
C ASN A 29 0.10 7.13 -15.58
N PRO A 30 -0.18 8.32 -16.11
CA PRO A 30 -1.54 8.87 -16.19
C PRO A 30 -2.55 7.99 -16.96
N ARG A 31 -2.06 7.06 -17.80
CA ARG A 31 -2.89 6.10 -18.54
C ARG A 31 -3.12 4.78 -17.82
N ALA A 32 -2.56 4.61 -16.61
CA ALA A 32 -2.79 3.41 -15.82
C ALA A 32 -4.27 3.27 -15.45
N ARG A 33 -4.81 2.07 -15.62
CA ARG A 33 -6.15 1.68 -15.20
C ARG A 33 -6.06 0.55 -14.20
N ILE A 34 -6.81 0.68 -13.10
CA ILE A 34 -6.80 -0.30 -12.02
C ILE A 34 -7.99 -1.23 -12.18
N LEU A 35 -7.71 -2.54 -12.25
CA LEU A 35 -8.69 -3.61 -12.18
C LEU A 35 -8.77 -4.10 -10.75
N LEU A 36 -9.96 -4.08 -10.17
CA LEU A 36 -10.21 -4.57 -8.80
C LEU A 36 -10.82 -5.98 -8.85
N GLU A 37 -10.28 -6.86 -8.02
CA GLU A 37 -10.88 -8.14 -7.65
C GLU A 37 -10.89 -8.30 -6.13
N TRP A 38 -11.89 -9.04 -5.62
CA TRP A 38 -12.03 -9.27 -4.19
C TRP A 38 -11.57 -10.68 -3.82
N SER A 39 -10.72 -10.82 -2.82
CA SER A 39 -10.25 -12.13 -2.35
C SER A 39 -11.33 -12.92 -1.61
N CYS A 40 -12.39 -12.26 -1.13
CA CYS A 40 -13.56 -12.92 -0.53
C CYS A 40 -14.47 -13.61 -1.56
N VAL A 41 -14.29 -13.35 -2.86
CA VAL A 41 -15.00 -14.08 -3.93
C VAL A 41 -14.28 -15.42 -4.18
N PRO A 42 -15.01 -16.54 -4.30
CA PRO A 42 -14.39 -17.86 -4.53
C PRO A 42 -13.44 -17.88 -5.73
N GLY A 43 -12.37 -18.65 -5.61
CA GLY A 43 -11.29 -18.77 -6.60
C GLY A 43 -10.15 -17.77 -6.38
N ASN A 44 -9.12 -17.85 -7.22
CA ASN A 44 -7.92 -17.02 -7.11
C ASN A 44 -8.15 -15.64 -7.75
N ALA A 45 -8.14 -14.57 -6.95
CA ALA A 45 -8.33 -13.21 -7.42
C ALA A 45 -7.20 -12.75 -8.37
N ALA A 46 -5.95 -13.16 -8.12
CA ALA A 46 -4.83 -12.81 -8.99
C ALA A 46 -4.95 -13.49 -10.37
N GLU A 47 -5.41 -14.73 -10.42
CA GLU A 47 -5.66 -15.42 -11.70
C GLU A 47 -6.79 -14.74 -12.50
N ARG A 48 -7.86 -14.30 -11.83
CA ARG A 48 -8.94 -13.54 -12.49
C ARG A 48 -8.42 -12.22 -13.06
N LEU A 49 -7.53 -11.51 -12.35
CA LEU A 49 -6.89 -10.29 -12.85
C LEU A 49 -5.96 -10.58 -14.04
N ALA A 50 -5.17 -11.64 -13.94
CA ALA A 50 -4.27 -12.08 -15.00
C ALA A 50 -5.03 -12.44 -16.29
N SER A 51 -6.15 -13.16 -16.19
CA SER A 51 -7.00 -13.50 -17.35
C SER A 51 -7.62 -12.27 -18.03
N ARG A 52 -7.72 -11.15 -17.32
CA ARG A 52 -8.16 -9.85 -17.87
C ARG A 52 -7.00 -9.00 -18.41
N GLY A 53 -5.78 -9.53 -18.44
CA GLY A 53 -4.60 -8.89 -19.00
C GLY A 53 -3.75 -8.07 -18.02
N ALA A 54 -4.01 -8.13 -16.72
CA ALA A 54 -3.13 -7.49 -15.73
C ALA A 54 -1.85 -8.33 -15.55
N ARG A 55 -0.69 -7.71 -15.77
CA ARG A 55 0.64 -8.32 -15.56
C ARG A 55 1.30 -7.82 -14.25
N ILE A 56 0.90 -6.65 -13.78
CA ILE A 56 1.30 -6.13 -12.47
C ILE A 56 0.08 -6.25 -11.56
N ILE A 57 0.23 -6.94 -10.44
CA ILE A 57 -0.88 -7.24 -9.53
C ILE A 57 -0.43 -6.89 -8.12
N SER A 58 -1.16 -5.96 -7.47
CA SER A 58 -1.01 -5.68 -6.04
C SER A 58 -1.87 -6.65 -5.24
N ASN A 59 -1.23 -7.39 -4.37
CA ASN A 59 -1.83 -8.36 -3.48
C ASN A 59 -1.91 -7.81 -2.04
N ARG A 60 -1.96 -8.66 -1.04
CA ARG A 60 -2.01 -8.28 0.38
C ARG A 60 -0.73 -7.57 0.82
N ASP A 61 -0.84 -6.69 1.82
CA ASP A 61 0.31 -6.04 2.44
C ASP A 61 1.14 -7.04 3.24
N LEU A 62 2.46 -6.86 3.26
CA LEU A 62 3.36 -7.70 4.05
C LEU A 62 3.19 -7.38 5.55
N PRO A 63 2.83 -8.37 6.40
CA PRO A 63 2.50 -8.10 7.81
C PRO A 63 3.71 -7.73 8.65
N MET A 64 4.91 -8.13 8.27
CA MET A 64 6.15 -7.89 8.99
C MET A 64 7.33 -7.70 8.03
N LYS A 65 8.33 -6.94 8.47
CA LYS A 65 9.60 -6.80 7.76
C LYS A 65 10.41 -8.12 7.86
N ASP A 66 11.21 -8.40 6.83
CA ASP A 66 12.19 -9.50 6.80
C ASP A 66 11.60 -10.91 7.02
N THR A 67 10.42 -11.14 6.49
CA THR A 67 9.83 -12.49 6.41
C THR A 67 10.04 -13.07 5.01
N GLY A 68 10.25 -14.38 4.87
CA GLY A 68 10.31 -15.06 3.56
C GLY A 68 8.98 -15.02 2.78
N LEU A 69 7.94 -14.44 3.36
CA LEU A 69 6.61 -14.29 2.74
C LEU A 69 6.61 -13.34 1.54
N PHE A 70 7.54 -12.39 1.49
CA PHE A 70 7.65 -11.48 0.36
C PHE A 70 8.09 -12.20 -0.91
N GLU A 71 9.00 -13.14 -0.78
CA GLU A 71 9.56 -13.93 -1.88
C GLU A 71 8.55 -14.95 -2.43
N SER A 72 7.49 -15.29 -1.68
CA SER A 72 6.43 -16.19 -2.15
C SER A 72 5.57 -15.59 -3.27
N GLY A 73 5.62 -14.26 -3.48
CA GLY A 73 4.75 -13.55 -4.43
C GLY A 73 3.29 -13.42 -4.01
N GLU A 74 2.96 -13.82 -2.76
CA GLU A 74 1.59 -13.69 -2.21
C GLU A 74 1.33 -12.32 -1.59
N TYR A 75 2.38 -11.52 -1.39
CA TYR A 75 2.31 -10.23 -0.71
C TYR A 75 2.89 -9.11 -1.59
N GLY A 76 2.32 -7.93 -1.42
CA GLY A 76 2.75 -6.73 -2.12
C GLY A 76 2.38 -6.71 -3.59
N THR A 77 3.09 -5.90 -4.34
CA THR A 77 2.94 -5.76 -5.78
C THR A 77 3.92 -6.69 -6.47
N CYS A 78 3.40 -7.53 -7.35
CA CYS A 78 4.16 -8.53 -8.09
C CYS A 78 3.98 -8.35 -9.61
N PHE A 79 4.96 -8.81 -10.35
CA PHE A 79 4.89 -8.96 -11.81
C PHE A 79 4.64 -10.42 -12.16
N LEU A 80 3.64 -10.67 -13.01
CA LEU A 80 3.37 -11.99 -13.55
C LEU A 80 4.24 -12.20 -14.81
N ASP A 81 5.22 -13.09 -14.72
CA ASP A 81 6.09 -13.42 -15.84
C ASP A 81 5.38 -14.30 -16.90
N ASP A 82 6.11 -14.63 -17.99
CA ASP A 82 5.55 -15.42 -19.10
C ASP A 82 5.34 -16.90 -18.73
N ASP A 83 6.00 -17.37 -17.68
CA ASP A 83 5.83 -18.72 -17.13
C ASP A 83 4.67 -18.79 -16.11
N GLY A 84 3.96 -17.69 -15.87
CA GLY A 84 2.86 -17.60 -14.92
C GLY A 84 3.30 -17.51 -13.46
N ARG A 85 4.57 -17.15 -13.18
CA ARG A 85 5.09 -17.00 -11.82
C ARG A 85 4.98 -15.55 -11.36
N MET A 86 4.62 -15.36 -10.10
CA MET A 86 4.57 -14.05 -9.46
C MET A 86 5.96 -13.65 -8.97
N GLN A 87 6.53 -12.63 -9.60
CA GLN A 87 7.83 -12.04 -9.22
C GLN A 87 7.60 -10.83 -8.30
N PRO A 88 8.05 -10.85 -7.04
CA PRO A 88 7.84 -9.74 -6.12
C PRO A 88 8.57 -8.48 -6.58
N LEU A 89 7.90 -7.33 -6.49
CA LEU A 89 8.45 -6.01 -6.82
C LEU A 89 8.56 -5.12 -5.60
N ALA A 90 7.45 -4.90 -4.89
CA ALA A 90 7.37 -3.99 -3.77
C ALA A 90 6.26 -4.40 -2.80
N SER A 91 6.42 -4.11 -1.52
CA SER A 91 5.33 -4.25 -0.55
C SER A 91 5.40 -3.17 0.51
N PRO A 92 4.27 -2.57 0.92
CA PRO A 92 4.18 -1.87 2.19
C PRO A 92 4.48 -2.85 3.32
N VAL A 93 5.18 -2.37 4.35
CA VAL A 93 5.48 -3.14 5.56
C VAL A 93 5.10 -2.35 6.81
N TRP A 94 4.55 -3.04 7.78
CA TRP A 94 4.21 -2.49 9.09
C TRP A 94 5.40 -2.69 10.04
N LEU A 95 5.89 -1.60 10.61
CA LEU A 95 6.97 -1.61 11.60
C LEU A 95 6.37 -1.60 13.00
N TRP A 96 5.83 -2.74 13.41
CA TRP A 96 5.13 -2.91 14.69
C TRP A 96 5.99 -2.59 15.90
N ASP A 97 7.29 -2.81 15.83
CA ASP A 97 8.27 -2.41 16.84
C ASP A 97 8.18 -0.91 17.14
N ARG A 98 8.05 -0.08 16.11
CA ARG A 98 7.89 1.38 16.23
C ARG A 98 6.54 1.75 16.84
N VAL A 99 5.48 1.07 16.43
CA VAL A 99 4.14 1.30 16.96
C VAL A 99 4.10 0.99 18.46
N TYR A 100 4.60 -0.18 18.85
CA TYR A 100 4.65 -0.57 20.27
C TYR A 100 5.54 0.34 21.11
N GLU A 101 6.70 0.73 20.61
CA GLU A 101 7.58 1.68 21.30
C GLU A 101 6.86 3.00 21.57
N GLN A 102 6.14 3.57 20.61
CA GLN A 102 5.41 4.81 20.79
C GLN A 102 4.26 4.67 21.78
N VAL A 103 3.52 3.56 21.77
CA VAL A 103 2.47 3.29 22.75
C VAL A 103 3.07 3.21 24.17
N VAL A 104 4.15 2.44 24.36
CA VAL A 104 4.81 2.34 25.67
C VAL A 104 5.32 3.68 26.15
N ARG A 105 5.96 4.48 25.28
CA ARG A 105 6.39 5.84 25.64
C ARG A 105 5.22 6.74 26.07
N SER A 106 4.08 6.66 25.42
CA SER A 106 2.90 7.45 25.79
C SER A 106 2.34 7.06 27.16
N VAL A 107 2.40 5.77 27.53
CA VAL A 107 2.02 5.30 28.86
C VAL A 107 3.01 5.79 29.90
N LEU A 108 4.31 5.63 29.68
CA LEU A 108 5.36 6.06 30.62
C LEU A 108 5.40 7.57 30.85
N SER A 109 5.09 8.36 29.85
CA SER A 109 4.99 9.82 29.95
C SER A 109 3.68 10.33 30.57
N GLY A 110 2.73 9.42 30.83
CA GLY A 110 1.40 9.79 31.35
C GLY A 110 0.46 10.42 30.32
N SER A 111 0.90 10.57 29.06
CA SER A 111 0.05 11.15 28.00
C SER A 111 -1.10 10.25 27.59
N TRP A 112 -1.01 8.96 27.88
CA TRP A 112 -2.08 7.97 27.66
C TRP A 112 -3.32 8.27 28.53
N THR A 113 -3.12 8.71 29.75
CA THR A 113 -4.19 8.93 30.75
C THR A 113 -4.88 10.29 30.63
N GLN A 114 -4.38 11.20 29.81
CA GLN A 114 -4.93 12.55 29.63
C GLN A 114 -6.18 12.62 28.75
N LYS A 115 -6.59 11.50 28.15
CA LYS A 115 -7.81 11.43 27.34
C LYS A 115 -9.03 11.13 28.21
N LYS A 116 -10.17 11.72 27.83
CA LYS A 116 -11.45 11.49 28.55
C LYS A 116 -11.82 10.01 28.51
N GLU A 117 -12.33 9.49 29.64
CA GLU A 117 -12.87 8.14 29.71
C GLU A 117 -13.90 7.91 28.59
N GLY A 118 -13.76 6.81 27.85
CA GLY A 118 -14.67 6.40 26.78
C GLY A 118 -14.31 6.88 25.38
N GLU A 119 -13.28 7.69 25.18
CA GLU A 119 -12.81 8.04 23.85
C GLU A 119 -11.88 6.96 23.27
N ALA A 120 -12.25 6.40 22.11
CA ALA A 120 -11.38 5.50 21.37
C ALA A 120 -10.14 6.26 20.85
N ILE A 121 -8.96 5.66 21.01
CA ILE A 121 -7.72 6.21 20.48
C ILE A 121 -7.51 5.65 19.08
N ASN A 122 -7.60 6.50 18.08
CA ASN A 122 -7.27 6.15 16.70
C ASN A 122 -5.89 6.70 16.36
N TYR A 123 -4.98 5.82 15.96
CA TYR A 123 -3.64 6.19 15.47
C TYR A 123 -3.62 6.13 13.95
N TYR A 124 -3.42 7.30 13.32
CA TYR A 124 -3.22 7.43 11.87
C TYR A 124 -1.74 7.70 11.61
N TRP A 125 -0.90 6.70 11.89
CA TRP A 125 0.53 6.80 11.71
C TRP A 125 0.94 6.31 10.32
N GLY A 126 1.67 7.16 9.60
CA GLY A 126 2.19 6.88 8.27
C GLY A 126 3.71 6.67 8.26
N MET A 127 4.31 6.95 7.12
CA MET A 127 5.77 6.90 6.94
C MET A 127 6.51 7.97 7.76
N ASP A 128 5.89 9.11 8.00
CA ASP A 128 6.40 10.21 8.81
C ASP A 128 6.66 9.81 10.26
N SER A 129 5.78 8.98 10.81
CA SER A 129 5.93 8.41 12.17
C SER A 129 6.86 7.20 12.23
N GLY A 130 7.25 6.64 11.07
CA GLY A 130 8.01 5.41 10.97
C GLY A 130 7.21 4.13 11.23
N ALA A 131 5.87 4.21 11.32
CA ALA A 131 5.01 3.04 11.54
C ALA A 131 4.84 2.18 10.28
N ILE A 132 4.99 2.80 9.11
CA ILE A 132 4.88 2.14 7.81
C ILE A 132 6.13 2.44 6.99
N ASP A 133 6.57 1.46 6.22
CA ASP A 133 7.64 1.61 5.25
C ASP A 133 7.35 0.80 3.98
N ILE A 134 8.27 0.80 3.01
CA ILE A 134 8.19 0.00 1.80
C ILE A 134 9.40 -0.91 1.69
N ARG A 135 9.18 -2.18 1.37
CA ARG A 135 10.21 -3.13 0.92
C ARG A 135 10.21 -3.20 -0.59
N LEU A 136 11.38 -3.17 -1.21
CA LEU A 136 11.57 -3.37 -2.64
C LEU A 136 12.34 -4.66 -2.86
N SER A 137 12.00 -5.38 -3.93
CA SER A 137 12.78 -6.53 -4.41
C SER A 137 14.08 -6.07 -5.06
N ASP A 138 15.12 -6.91 -4.98
CA ASP A 138 16.39 -6.68 -5.67
C ASP A 138 16.25 -6.74 -7.20
N SER A 139 15.21 -7.39 -7.70
CA SER A 139 14.89 -7.45 -9.14
C SER A 139 14.41 -6.13 -9.71
N VAL A 140 13.99 -5.17 -8.87
CA VAL A 140 13.52 -3.85 -9.33
C VAL A 140 14.69 -3.05 -9.93
N PRO A 141 14.54 -2.48 -11.15
CA PRO A 141 15.60 -1.70 -11.81
C PRO A 141 16.12 -0.54 -10.95
N ALA A 142 17.41 -0.24 -11.04
CA ALA A 142 18.07 0.77 -10.22
C ALA A 142 17.40 2.15 -10.28
N GLY A 143 16.98 2.61 -11.46
CA GLY A 143 16.29 3.89 -11.63
C GLY A 143 14.93 3.92 -10.91
N VAL A 144 14.19 2.81 -10.92
CA VAL A 144 12.92 2.70 -10.19
C VAL A 144 13.15 2.68 -8.69
N ARG A 145 14.19 1.97 -8.20
CA ARG A 145 14.58 2.00 -6.78
C ARG A 145 14.97 3.41 -6.32
N GLN A 146 15.69 4.15 -7.16
CA GLN A 146 16.07 5.54 -6.85
C GLN A 146 14.84 6.45 -6.77
N LEU A 147 13.91 6.37 -7.73
CA LEU A 147 12.65 7.12 -7.69
C LEU A 147 11.84 6.78 -6.43
N ALA A 148 11.70 5.50 -6.11
CA ALA A 148 11.00 5.06 -4.92
C ALA A 148 11.66 5.59 -3.63
N ALA A 149 13.00 5.66 -3.58
CA ALA A 149 13.73 6.24 -2.44
C ALA A 149 13.45 7.74 -2.27
N ILE A 150 13.40 8.50 -3.35
CA ILE A 150 13.06 9.93 -3.33
C ILE A 150 11.63 10.12 -2.82
N LEU A 151 10.65 9.44 -3.43
CA LEU A 151 9.24 9.54 -3.02
C LEU A 151 9.03 9.13 -1.55
N ARG A 152 9.74 8.08 -1.10
CA ARG A 152 9.75 7.64 0.30
C ARG A 152 10.26 8.73 1.24
N GLN A 153 11.33 9.42 0.86
CA GLN A 153 11.88 10.53 1.65
C GLN A 153 10.89 11.70 1.71
N ASP A 154 10.32 12.09 0.57
CA ASP A 154 9.34 13.18 0.49
C ASP A 154 8.08 12.90 1.33
N MET A 155 7.62 11.63 1.35
CA MET A 155 6.51 11.22 2.22
C MET A 155 6.88 11.30 3.71
N ARG A 156 8.09 10.87 4.08
CA ARG A 156 8.57 10.95 5.47
C ARG A 156 8.72 12.37 5.98
N GLU A 157 9.13 13.28 5.11
CA GLU A 157 9.30 14.71 5.41
C GLU A 157 7.99 15.50 5.26
N GLY A 158 6.88 14.84 4.86
CA GLY A 158 5.59 15.48 4.65
C GLY A 158 5.52 16.41 3.45
N GLN A 159 6.52 16.34 2.55
CA GLN A 159 6.57 17.12 1.30
C GLN A 159 5.59 16.57 0.27
N LEU A 160 5.45 15.24 0.20
CA LEU A 160 4.49 14.58 -0.66
C LEU A 160 3.24 14.17 0.14
N LYS A 161 2.10 14.78 -0.20
CA LYS A 161 0.79 14.49 0.38
C LYS A 161 -0.19 14.10 -0.71
N PRO A 162 -0.37 12.81 -1.03
CA PRO A 162 -1.10 12.34 -2.20
C PRO A 162 -2.58 12.77 -2.27
N PHE A 163 -3.21 13.07 -1.12
CA PHE A 163 -4.64 13.39 -1.03
C PHE A 163 -4.96 14.89 -0.91
N THR A 164 -3.98 15.79 -1.12
CA THR A 164 -4.19 17.24 -0.95
C THR A 164 -4.54 17.98 -2.24
N THR A 165 -4.53 17.29 -3.37
CA THR A 165 -4.86 17.87 -4.67
C THR A 165 -6.26 17.50 -5.13
N VAL A 166 -6.74 18.10 -6.23
CA VAL A 166 -8.00 17.68 -6.85
C VAL A 166 -7.90 16.23 -7.30
N LEU A 167 -8.65 15.35 -6.63
CA LEU A 167 -8.70 13.93 -6.95
C LEU A 167 -9.63 13.69 -8.14
N ARG A 168 -9.19 12.85 -9.07
CA ARG A 168 -9.99 12.45 -10.24
C ARG A 168 -10.01 10.94 -10.33
N ASP A 169 -11.17 10.39 -10.67
CA ASP A 169 -11.29 8.97 -11.02
C ASP A 169 -10.58 8.66 -12.36
N GLN A 170 -10.60 7.40 -12.76
CA GLN A 170 -9.94 6.99 -14.01
C GLN A 170 -10.67 7.43 -15.28
N ASP A 171 -11.87 7.97 -15.17
CA ASP A 171 -12.63 8.57 -16.26
C ASP A 171 -12.52 10.12 -16.28
N GLY A 172 -11.76 10.69 -15.33
CA GLY A 172 -11.44 12.12 -15.23
C GLY A 172 -12.40 12.93 -14.37
N ASN A 173 -13.43 12.31 -13.78
CA ASN A 173 -14.40 13.01 -12.94
C ASN A 173 -13.77 13.41 -11.61
N VAL A 174 -14.08 14.60 -11.12
CA VAL A 174 -13.62 15.09 -9.81
C VAL A 174 -14.32 14.33 -8.69
N ARG A 175 -13.55 13.93 -7.66
CA ARG A 175 -13.97 13.14 -6.50
C ARG A 175 -13.43 13.71 -5.20
N ASN A 176 -13.74 14.97 -4.93
CA ASN A 176 -13.26 15.66 -3.72
C ASN A 176 -14.33 15.73 -2.61
N ASP A 177 -15.35 14.88 -2.68
CA ASP A 177 -16.48 14.86 -1.76
C ASP A 177 -16.11 14.23 -0.42
#